data_526da2fc48b1e1a57a21dea5ee589bdb
#
_entry.id   526da2fc48b1e1a57a21dea5ee589bdb
#
_cell.length_a   1.000
_cell.length_b   1.000
_cell.length_c   1.000
_cell.angle_alpha   90.00
_cell.angle_beta   90.00
_cell.angle_gamma   90.00
#
_symmetry.space_group_name_H-M   'P 1'
#
loop_
_entity.id
_entity.type
_entity.pdbx_description
1 polymer ?
#
loop_
_entity_poly.entity_id
_entity_poly.type
_entity_poly.pdbx_seq_one_letter_code
_entity_poly.pdbx_strand_id
1 'polypeptide(L)'
;LEQWADWIKKFPMKDMERYGWLEPEGTKEQKLNALLNFFGVSSPDSWDAVWRATNVAYRQTRRFRTTPEAVSAWARAAELEAEQLDFEVQDFDENRLRSLLGKLRNQTTEPAERFVPTVQELCAGAGVAVVWVPELPQTGISGCARWLADNKALVALTLRYKTDDQMWLTFFHEMAHILLHKKHRCFIMDNADQDLADNVIDPQMQREEEEANRFAEDTLVPPSDLHTFIQKSSFSLESIKQFSEKLGIGPGILVGRLQREEILGYNQGNGLKRKFNWTIGEKDSAAL
;
A
#
# COMPACT_ATOMS: atom_id res chain seq x y z
N LEU A 1 23.53 -12.76 24.52
CA LEU A 1 23.80 -11.59 23.66
C LEU A 1 24.51 -11.98 22.35
N GLU A 2 25.57 -12.81 22.40
CA GLU A 2 26.24 -13.28 21.15
C GLU A 2 25.29 -14.07 20.24
N GLN A 3 24.44 -14.92 20.82
CA GLN A 3 23.44 -15.72 20.11
C GLN A 3 22.42 -14.88 19.33
N TRP A 4 22.14 -13.66 19.77
CA TRP A 4 21.14 -12.77 19.13
C TRP A 4 21.75 -11.69 18.23
N ALA A 5 23.07 -11.55 18.24
CA ALA A 5 23.77 -10.59 17.38
C ALA A 5 23.55 -10.88 15.88
N ASP A 6 23.43 -12.14 15.50
CA ASP A 6 23.16 -12.55 14.12
C ASP A 6 21.70 -12.35 13.72
N TRP A 7 20.77 -12.39 14.68
CA TRP A 7 19.37 -12.07 14.44
C TRP A 7 19.18 -10.60 14.07
N ILE A 8 19.82 -9.68 14.80
CA ILE A 8 19.75 -8.21 14.52
C ILE A 8 20.23 -7.90 13.10
N LYS A 9 21.29 -8.58 12.61
CA LYS A 9 21.87 -8.35 11.29
C LYS A 9 20.92 -8.66 10.12
N LYS A 10 19.86 -9.40 10.37
CA LYS A 10 18.87 -9.77 9.35
C LYS A 10 17.92 -8.61 9.02
N PHE A 11 17.79 -7.63 9.91
CA PHE A 11 16.90 -6.50 9.74
C PHE A 11 17.59 -5.33 9.02
N PRO A 12 16.86 -4.52 8.26
CA PRO A 12 17.38 -3.33 7.58
C PRO A 12 17.54 -2.15 8.56
N MET A 13 18.36 -2.36 9.61
CA MET A 13 18.52 -1.43 10.74
C MET A 13 18.79 0.01 10.31
N LYS A 14 19.67 0.20 9.30
CA LYS A 14 20.01 1.55 8.81
C LYS A 14 18.82 2.30 8.23
N ASP A 15 17.93 1.60 7.50
CA ASP A 15 16.75 2.22 6.93
C ASP A 15 15.70 2.46 8.01
N MET A 16 15.56 1.56 8.99
CA MET A 16 14.67 1.75 10.14
C MET A 16 15.14 2.96 11.01
N GLU A 17 16.44 3.11 11.23
CA GLU A 17 17.04 4.28 11.91
C GLU A 17 16.80 5.56 11.07
N ARG A 18 17.00 5.51 9.76
CA ARG A 18 16.77 6.63 8.84
C ARG A 18 15.32 7.13 8.81
N TYR A 19 14.37 6.23 8.98
CA TYR A 19 12.94 6.58 9.01
C TYR A 19 12.44 6.92 10.42
N GLY A 20 13.34 6.97 11.43
CA GLY A 20 12.97 7.29 12.81
C GLY A 20 12.24 6.16 13.54
N TRP A 21 12.20 4.96 12.97
CA TRP A 21 11.57 3.81 13.64
C TRP A 21 12.39 3.25 14.78
N LEU A 22 13.70 3.48 14.74
CA LEU A 22 14.66 3.10 15.77
C LEU A 22 15.65 4.23 16.01
N GLU A 23 16.13 4.36 17.26
CA GLU A 23 17.21 5.28 17.58
C GLU A 23 18.53 4.88 16.87
N PRO A 24 19.26 5.85 16.26
CA PRO A 24 20.39 5.55 15.38
C PRO A 24 21.64 5.05 16.08
N GLU A 25 21.79 5.29 17.39
CA GLU A 25 23.01 4.99 18.13
C GLU A 25 22.73 3.99 19.26
N GLY A 26 23.77 3.20 19.62
CA GLY A 26 23.71 2.32 20.77
C GLY A 26 24.62 1.10 20.69
N THR A 27 24.84 0.50 21.84
CA THR A 27 25.49 -0.80 21.96
C THR A 27 24.66 -1.89 21.30
N LYS A 28 25.25 -3.06 21.05
CA LYS A 28 24.50 -4.23 20.52
C LYS A 28 23.29 -4.59 21.39
N GLU A 29 23.41 -4.43 22.71
CA GLU A 29 22.33 -4.67 23.65
C GLU A 29 21.20 -3.65 23.52
N GLN A 30 21.53 -2.38 23.39
CA GLN A 30 20.53 -1.32 23.15
C GLN A 30 19.81 -1.51 21.82
N LYS A 31 20.52 -1.85 20.74
CA LYS A 31 19.90 -2.18 19.44
C LYS A 31 19.00 -3.41 19.50
N LEU A 32 19.39 -4.44 20.25
CA LEU A 32 18.53 -5.59 20.48
C LEU A 32 17.24 -5.21 21.20
N ASN A 33 17.35 -4.48 22.31
CA ASN A 33 16.19 -4.05 23.09
C ASN A 33 15.28 -3.11 22.28
N ALA A 34 15.84 -2.18 21.51
CA ALA A 34 15.08 -1.32 20.62
C ALA A 34 14.28 -2.12 19.59
N LEU A 35 14.91 -3.13 18.97
CA LEU A 35 14.24 -3.98 17.98
C LEU A 35 13.14 -4.87 18.61
N LEU A 36 13.39 -5.44 19.78
CA LEU A 36 12.38 -6.21 20.52
C LEU A 36 11.19 -5.33 20.94
N ASN A 37 11.46 -4.13 21.43
CA ASN A 37 10.42 -3.15 21.78
C ASN A 37 9.63 -2.70 20.56
N PHE A 38 10.29 -2.44 19.43
CA PHE A 38 9.64 -2.08 18.17
C PHE A 38 8.62 -3.15 17.75
N PHE A 39 8.98 -4.42 17.83
CA PHE A 39 8.07 -5.52 17.49
C PHE A 39 7.09 -5.90 18.62
N GLY A 40 7.23 -5.36 19.82
CA GLY A 40 6.42 -5.70 20.97
C GLY A 40 6.62 -7.16 21.44
N VAL A 41 7.84 -7.68 21.33
CA VAL A 41 8.17 -9.08 21.68
C VAL A 41 9.30 -9.15 22.70
N SER A 42 9.36 -10.25 23.47
CA SER A 42 10.35 -10.44 24.54
C SER A 42 11.64 -11.15 24.08
N SER A 43 11.63 -11.77 22.91
CA SER A 43 12.78 -12.53 22.39
C SER A 43 12.67 -12.74 20.87
N PRO A 44 13.78 -13.08 20.19
CA PRO A 44 13.77 -13.52 18.80
C PRO A 44 12.84 -14.73 18.53
N ASP A 45 12.75 -15.65 19.47
CA ASP A 45 11.85 -16.81 19.35
C ASP A 45 10.37 -16.37 19.38
N SER A 46 10.04 -15.40 20.22
CA SER A 46 8.70 -14.79 20.25
C SER A 46 8.40 -14.04 18.95
N TRP A 47 9.41 -13.34 18.36
CA TRP A 47 9.26 -12.73 17.05
C TRP A 47 8.98 -13.76 15.97
N ASP A 48 9.73 -14.88 15.95
CA ASP A 48 9.48 -15.98 15.01
C ASP A 48 8.04 -16.50 15.12
N ALA A 49 7.54 -16.71 16.35
CA ALA A 49 6.19 -17.20 16.57
C ALA A 49 5.10 -16.23 16.08
N VAL A 50 5.27 -14.93 16.29
CA VAL A 50 4.26 -13.90 15.95
C VAL A 50 4.37 -13.48 14.48
N TRP A 51 5.58 -13.15 14.02
CA TRP A 51 5.80 -12.47 12.74
C TRP A 51 6.13 -13.40 11.59
N ARG A 52 6.79 -14.54 11.84
CA ARG A 52 7.07 -15.53 10.78
C ARG A 52 5.81 -16.25 10.31
N ALA A 53 4.86 -16.52 11.19
CA ALA A 53 3.57 -17.08 10.83
C ALA A 53 2.74 -16.10 9.97
N THR A 54 2.77 -14.83 10.31
CA THR A 54 2.19 -13.74 9.49
C THR A 54 2.86 -13.66 8.12
N ASN A 55 4.18 -13.82 8.05
CA ASN A 55 4.98 -13.81 6.82
C ASN A 55 4.75 -15.03 5.89
N VAL A 56 4.10 -16.09 6.32
CA VAL A 56 3.74 -17.22 5.41
C VAL A 56 2.76 -16.75 4.35
N ALA A 57 1.87 -15.82 4.67
CA ALA A 57 1.00 -15.17 3.69
C ALA A 57 1.80 -14.30 2.69
N TYR A 58 2.90 -13.69 3.13
CA TYR A 58 3.79 -12.88 2.30
C TYR A 58 4.71 -13.69 1.36
N ARG A 59 4.96 -14.96 1.65
CA ARG A 59 5.91 -15.80 0.87
C ARG A 59 5.38 -16.28 -0.46
N GLN A 60 4.13 -16.12 -0.77
CA GLN A 60 3.54 -16.63 -2.00
C GLN A 60 3.82 -15.74 -3.23
N THR A 61 4.27 -14.51 -3.04
CA THR A 61 4.78 -13.63 -4.12
C THR A 61 6.30 -13.73 -4.23
N ARG A 62 6.79 -14.75 -4.95
CA ARG A 62 8.20 -15.19 -4.95
C ARG A 62 9.14 -14.42 -5.89
N ARG A 63 8.80 -13.29 -6.46
CA ARG A 63 9.64 -12.64 -7.48
C ARG A 63 10.80 -11.80 -6.93
N PHE A 64 10.72 -11.34 -5.69
CA PHE A 64 11.83 -10.64 -5.03
C PHE A 64 12.41 -11.50 -3.91
N ARG A 65 13.71 -11.32 -3.66
CA ARG A 65 14.37 -11.84 -2.44
C ARG A 65 13.88 -11.03 -1.23
N THR A 66 12.57 -11.09 -0.95
CA THR A 66 12.01 -10.48 0.23
C THR A 66 12.49 -11.23 1.45
N THR A 67 12.99 -10.52 2.43
CA THR A 67 13.33 -11.12 3.71
C THR A 67 12.15 -10.97 4.65
N PRO A 68 11.75 -12.03 5.38
CA PRO A 68 10.69 -11.95 6.39
C PRO A 68 10.90 -10.82 7.39
N GLU A 69 12.17 -10.54 7.69
CA GLU A 69 12.58 -9.51 8.62
C GLU A 69 12.27 -8.10 8.10
N ALA A 70 12.53 -7.81 6.82
CA ALA A 70 12.22 -6.50 6.24
C ALA A 70 10.70 -6.31 6.05
N VAL A 71 9.99 -7.34 5.64
CA VAL A 71 8.53 -7.31 5.50
C VAL A 71 7.85 -7.09 6.84
N SER A 72 8.25 -7.83 7.88
CA SER A 72 7.68 -7.66 9.22
C SER A 72 7.99 -6.29 9.82
N ALA A 73 9.21 -5.75 9.58
CA ALA A 73 9.57 -4.42 10.03
C ALA A 73 8.68 -3.35 9.38
N TRP A 74 8.46 -3.44 8.08
CA TRP A 74 7.56 -2.52 7.38
C TRP A 74 6.11 -2.65 7.86
N ALA A 75 5.61 -3.89 8.03
CA ALA A 75 4.26 -4.13 8.52
C ALA A 75 4.05 -3.61 9.95
N ARG A 76 5.08 -3.76 10.84
CA ARG A 76 5.00 -3.21 12.19
C ARG A 76 5.06 -1.69 12.21
N ALA A 77 5.87 -1.08 11.36
CA ALA A 77 5.87 0.38 11.20
C ALA A 77 4.49 0.88 10.78
N ALA A 78 3.81 0.19 9.85
CA ALA A 78 2.46 0.56 9.45
C ALA A 78 1.43 0.44 10.59
N GLU A 79 1.56 -0.54 11.48
CA GLU A 79 0.73 -0.62 12.68
C GLU A 79 0.96 0.56 13.63
N LEU A 80 2.23 0.90 13.87
CA LEU A 80 2.60 2.00 14.75
C LEU A 80 2.14 3.36 14.19
N GLU A 81 2.25 3.56 12.87
CA GLU A 81 1.69 4.76 12.22
C GLU A 81 0.17 4.82 12.35
N ALA A 82 -0.53 3.68 12.26
CA ALA A 82 -1.97 3.64 12.46
C ALA A 82 -2.39 3.95 13.90
N GLU A 83 -1.56 3.62 14.90
CA GLU A 83 -1.78 3.97 16.30
C GLU A 83 -1.60 5.48 16.56
N GLN A 84 -0.88 6.20 15.68
CA GLN A 84 -0.57 7.63 15.80
C GLN A 84 -1.51 8.53 14.99
N LEU A 85 -2.53 7.95 14.32
CA LEU A 85 -3.49 8.76 13.59
C LEU A 85 -4.24 9.72 14.53
N ASP A 86 -4.41 10.95 14.07
CA ASP A 86 -5.18 11.98 14.79
C ASP A 86 -6.69 11.67 14.88
N PHE A 87 -7.13 10.61 14.19
CA PHE A 87 -8.53 10.18 14.09
C PHE A 87 -8.76 8.85 14.80
N GLU A 88 -9.82 8.77 15.58
CA GLU A 88 -10.25 7.48 16.12
C GLU A 88 -10.79 6.57 15.01
N VAL A 89 -10.17 5.41 14.83
CA VAL A 89 -10.66 4.38 13.91
C VAL A 89 -11.89 3.72 14.53
N GLN A 90 -13.05 3.93 13.92
CA GLN A 90 -14.33 3.38 14.35
C GLN A 90 -14.41 1.88 14.06
N ASP A 91 -15.51 1.23 14.47
CA ASP A 91 -15.79 -0.15 14.09
C ASP A 91 -16.07 -0.23 12.59
N PHE A 92 -15.60 -1.29 11.94
CA PHE A 92 -15.74 -1.49 10.51
C PHE A 92 -17.19 -1.57 10.06
N ASP A 93 -17.55 -0.70 9.14
CA ASP A 93 -18.84 -0.65 8.48
C ASP A 93 -18.66 -0.72 6.96
N GLU A 94 -18.95 -1.90 6.40
CA GLU A 94 -18.83 -2.17 4.95
C GLU A 94 -19.71 -1.22 4.13
N ASN A 95 -20.96 -0.99 4.55
CA ASN A 95 -21.89 -0.14 3.80
C ASN A 95 -21.41 1.31 3.77
N ARG A 96 -20.91 1.78 4.91
CA ARG A 96 -20.30 3.10 5.01
C ARG A 96 -19.08 3.21 4.11
N LEU A 97 -18.16 2.25 4.15
CA LEU A 97 -16.97 2.25 3.30
C LEU A 97 -17.35 2.25 1.81
N ARG A 98 -18.30 1.40 1.40
CA ARG A 98 -18.81 1.39 0.01
C ARG A 98 -19.41 2.75 -0.40
N SER A 99 -20.12 3.41 0.48
CA SER A 99 -20.70 4.74 0.21
C SER A 99 -19.65 5.84 0.04
N LEU A 100 -18.44 5.64 0.57
CA LEU A 100 -17.33 6.59 0.49
C LEU A 100 -16.49 6.44 -0.78
N LEU A 101 -16.57 5.33 -1.53
CA LEU A 101 -15.70 5.07 -2.68
C LEU A 101 -15.68 6.20 -3.70
N GLY A 102 -16.85 6.81 -4.01
CA GLY A 102 -16.92 7.95 -4.90
C GLY A 102 -16.21 9.20 -4.37
N LYS A 103 -16.33 9.47 -3.07
CA LYS A 103 -15.64 10.60 -2.41
C LYS A 103 -14.13 10.38 -2.37
N LEU A 104 -13.70 9.14 -2.08
CA LEU A 104 -12.29 8.74 -2.09
C LEU A 104 -11.69 8.85 -3.50
N ARG A 105 -12.43 8.43 -4.53
CA ARG A 105 -12.01 8.59 -5.92
C ARG A 105 -11.78 10.06 -6.30
N ASN A 106 -12.64 10.96 -5.85
CA ASN A 106 -12.50 12.39 -6.14
C ASN A 106 -11.22 12.99 -5.51
N GLN A 107 -10.66 12.36 -4.46
CA GLN A 107 -9.38 12.79 -3.88
C GLN A 107 -8.20 12.62 -4.86
N THR A 108 -8.36 11.86 -5.92
CA THR A 108 -7.33 11.73 -6.97
C THR A 108 -7.00 13.06 -7.66
N THR A 109 -7.83 14.09 -7.55
CA THR A 109 -7.59 15.44 -8.09
C THR A 109 -6.87 16.35 -7.11
N GLU A 110 -6.91 16.06 -5.81
CA GLU A 110 -6.36 16.89 -4.75
C GLU A 110 -4.85 16.70 -4.57
N PRO A 111 -4.11 17.70 -4.11
CA PRO A 111 -2.71 17.56 -3.72
C PRO A 111 -2.57 16.76 -2.43
N ALA A 112 -1.37 16.21 -2.18
CA ALA A 112 -1.12 15.29 -1.06
C ALA A 112 -1.49 15.88 0.30
N GLU A 113 -1.17 17.14 0.53
CA GLU A 113 -1.45 17.87 1.77
C GLU A 113 -2.96 17.93 2.12
N ARG A 114 -3.83 17.74 1.12
CA ARG A 114 -5.29 17.71 1.29
C ARG A 114 -5.84 16.30 1.28
N PHE A 115 -5.43 15.48 0.30
CA PHE A 115 -6.04 14.16 0.21
C PHE A 115 -5.62 13.22 1.35
N VAL A 116 -4.38 13.30 1.83
CA VAL A 116 -3.90 12.41 2.90
C VAL A 116 -4.78 12.50 4.15
N PRO A 117 -4.93 13.65 4.82
CA PRO A 117 -5.78 13.74 6.01
C PRO A 117 -7.25 13.44 5.69
N THR A 118 -7.76 13.85 4.51
CA THR A 118 -9.15 13.58 4.12
C THR A 118 -9.41 12.08 3.96
N VAL A 119 -8.51 11.36 3.30
CA VAL A 119 -8.62 9.90 3.12
C VAL A 119 -8.55 9.18 4.46
N GLN A 120 -7.62 9.59 5.33
CA GLN A 120 -7.47 9.03 6.67
C GLN A 120 -8.74 9.21 7.49
N GLU A 121 -9.29 10.43 7.56
CA GLU A 121 -10.52 10.73 8.30
C GLU A 121 -11.73 9.95 7.77
N LEU A 122 -11.95 9.97 6.45
CA LEU A 122 -13.07 9.28 5.83
C LEU A 122 -13.02 7.76 6.08
N CYS A 123 -11.85 7.16 5.92
CA CYS A 123 -11.65 5.73 6.11
C CYS A 123 -11.69 5.33 7.58
N ALA A 124 -11.10 6.11 8.49
CA ALA A 124 -11.18 5.88 9.94
C ALA A 124 -12.63 5.87 10.41
N GLY A 125 -13.46 6.78 9.90
CA GLY A 125 -14.89 6.78 10.16
C GLY A 125 -15.65 5.56 9.66
N ALA A 126 -15.08 4.76 8.77
CA ALA A 126 -15.63 3.49 8.28
C ALA A 126 -14.88 2.26 8.83
N GLY A 127 -14.00 2.44 9.83
CA GLY A 127 -13.27 1.37 10.49
C GLY A 127 -12.01 0.89 9.77
N VAL A 128 -11.44 1.72 8.90
CA VAL A 128 -10.20 1.43 8.16
C VAL A 128 -9.16 2.50 8.44
N ALA A 129 -8.08 2.14 9.13
CA ALA A 129 -6.89 2.98 9.21
C ALA A 129 -6.18 3.00 7.84
N VAL A 130 -5.77 4.18 7.37
CA VAL A 130 -4.99 4.32 6.14
C VAL A 130 -3.69 5.05 6.47
N VAL A 131 -2.56 4.43 6.14
CA VAL A 131 -1.24 5.00 6.41
C VAL A 131 -0.33 4.90 5.18
N TRP A 132 0.59 5.85 5.07
CA TRP A 132 1.66 5.83 4.08
C TRP A 132 2.98 5.60 4.79
N VAL A 133 3.70 4.53 4.42
CA VAL A 133 4.92 4.08 5.09
C VAL A 133 6.04 3.93 4.05
N PRO A 134 7.23 4.53 4.29
CA PRO A 134 8.35 4.39 3.38
C PRO A 134 8.70 2.93 3.11
N GLU A 135 8.96 2.63 1.85
CA GLU A 135 9.40 1.29 1.45
C GLU A 135 10.77 0.94 2.03
N LEU A 136 10.92 -0.26 2.56
CA LEU A 136 12.20 -0.82 2.92
C LEU A 136 12.86 -1.52 1.72
N PRO A 137 14.19 -1.48 1.60
CA PRO A 137 14.90 -2.22 0.56
C PRO A 137 14.51 -3.71 0.56
N GLN A 138 14.40 -4.30 -0.62
CA GLN A 138 14.11 -5.72 -0.81
C GLN A 138 12.73 -6.18 -0.29
N THR A 139 11.80 -5.29 -0.01
CA THR A 139 10.43 -5.69 0.33
C THR A 139 9.55 -5.86 -0.91
N GLY A 140 9.75 -5.04 -1.94
CA GLY A 140 8.91 -5.04 -3.15
C GLY A 140 7.44 -4.66 -2.90
N ILE A 141 7.10 -4.19 -1.70
CA ILE A 141 5.72 -3.92 -1.27
C ILE A 141 5.23 -2.60 -1.86
N SER A 142 4.06 -2.62 -2.49
CA SER A 142 3.34 -1.42 -2.93
C SER A 142 2.24 -1.04 -1.96
N GLY A 143 1.54 -2.01 -1.39
CA GLY A 143 0.51 -1.85 -0.39
C GLY A 143 0.26 -3.13 0.40
N CYS A 144 -0.55 -3.01 1.43
CA CYS A 144 -0.98 -4.12 2.27
C CYS A 144 -2.34 -3.81 2.90
N ALA A 145 -3.26 -4.77 2.83
CA ALA A 145 -4.49 -4.78 3.60
C ALA A 145 -4.43 -5.85 4.68
N ARG A 146 -4.78 -5.50 5.92
CA ARG A 146 -4.86 -6.44 7.03
C ARG A 146 -5.88 -6.02 8.08
N TRP A 147 -6.27 -6.96 8.93
CA TRP A 147 -7.11 -6.69 10.08
C TRP A 147 -6.23 -6.52 11.33
N LEU A 148 -6.39 -5.36 12.00
CA LEU A 148 -5.73 -5.07 13.29
C LEU A 148 -6.49 -5.72 14.46
N ALA A 149 -7.81 -5.82 14.32
CA ALA A 149 -8.73 -6.49 15.24
C ALA A 149 -9.91 -7.03 14.43
N ASP A 150 -10.83 -7.74 15.07
CA ASP A 150 -12.02 -8.31 14.40
C ASP A 150 -12.89 -7.25 13.70
N ASN A 151 -12.81 -6.01 14.13
CA ASN A 151 -13.63 -4.89 13.68
C ASN A 151 -12.82 -3.66 13.23
N LYS A 152 -11.51 -3.78 13.02
CA LYS A 152 -10.65 -2.68 12.57
C LYS A 152 -9.67 -3.16 11.52
N ALA A 153 -9.70 -2.54 10.35
CA ALA A 153 -8.79 -2.85 9.25
C ALA A 153 -7.69 -1.80 9.11
N LEU A 154 -6.60 -2.18 8.44
CA LEU A 154 -5.49 -1.32 8.06
C LEU A 154 -5.25 -1.46 6.56
N VAL A 155 -5.09 -0.35 5.88
CA VAL A 155 -4.50 -0.25 4.55
C VAL A 155 -3.22 0.58 4.67
N ALA A 156 -2.10 -0.04 4.36
CA ALA A 156 -0.79 0.59 4.35
C ALA A 156 -0.25 0.68 2.92
N LEU A 157 0.30 1.81 2.55
CA LEU A 157 0.76 2.12 1.19
C LEU A 157 2.21 2.57 1.19
N THR A 158 2.93 2.26 0.11
CA THR A 158 4.25 2.83 -0.18
C THR A 158 4.17 3.77 -1.37
N LEU A 159 5.29 4.45 -1.66
CA LEU A 159 5.47 5.23 -2.90
C LEU A 159 6.41 4.53 -3.88
N ARG A 160 6.45 3.22 -3.91
CA ARG A 160 7.40 2.44 -4.73
C ARG A 160 7.53 2.92 -6.17
N TYR A 161 6.41 3.24 -6.82
CA TYR A 161 6.39 3.71 -8.22
C TYR A 161 6.36 5.23 -8.36
N LYS A 162 6.20 5.95 -7.26
CA LYS A 162 6.22 7.42 -7.16
C LYS A 162 5.23 8.17 -8.07
N THR A 163 4.23 7.51 -8.62
CA THR A 163 3.23 8.12 -9.49
C THR A 163 1.82 7.94 -8.94
N ASP A 164 0.97 8.94 -9.17
CA ASP A 164 -0.40 8.98 -8.65
C ASP A 164 -1.26 7.83 -9.16
N ASP A 165 -1.14 7.44 -10.42
CA ASP A 165 -1.89 6.32 -10.99
C ASP A 165 -1.58 4.99 -10.27
N GLN A 166 -0.32 4.73 -9.94
CA GLN A 166 0.07 3.52 -9.23
C GLN A 166 -0.36 3.56 -7.76
N MET A 167 -0.16 4.69 -7.08
CA MET A 167 -0.55 4.84 -5.68
C MET A 167 -2.07 4.67 -5.50
N TRP A 168 -2.89 5.34 -6.33
CA TRP A 168 -4.35 5.22 -6.24
C TRP A 168 -4.86 3.86 -6.67
N LEU A 169 -4.23 3.22 -7.68
CA LEU A 169 -4.55 1.85 -8.04
C LEU A 169 -4.33 0.91 -6.86
N THR A 170 -3.15 1.01 -6.22
CA THR A 170 -2.82 0.22 -5.03
C THR A 170 -3.82 0.50 -3.90
N PHE A 171 -4.14 1.77 -3.62
CA PHE A 171 -5.11 2.11 -2.59
C PHE A 171 -6.47 1.40 -2.79
N PHE A 172 -7.06 1.48 -3.99
CA PHE A 172 -8.34 0.83 -4.25
C PHE A 172 -8.24 -0.69 -4.34
N HIS A 173 -7.09 -1.22 -4.74
CA HIS A 173 -6.80 -2.67 -4.69
C HIS A 173 -6.82 -3.19 -3.24
N GLU A 174 -6.13 -2.52 -2.32
CA GLU A 174 -6.13 -2.88 -0.90
C GLU A 174 -7.53 -2.71 -0.26
N MET A 175 -8.28 -1.68 -0.67
CA MET A 175 -9.67 -1.52 -0.27
C MET A 175 -10.56 -2.68 -0.75
N ALA A 176 -10.29 -3.23 -1.94
CA ALA A 176 -11.00 -4.40 -2.44
C ALA A 176 -10.80 -5.62 -1.55
N HIS A 177 -9.56 -5.86 -1.08
CA HIS A 177 -9.30 -6.96 -0.16
C HIS A 177 -10.08 -6.84 1.15
N ILE A 178 -10.24 -5.63 1.68
CA ILE A 178 -11.06 -5.39 2.87
C ILE A 178 -12.56 -5.63 2.59
N LEU A 179 -13.04 -5.24 1.41
CA LEU A 179 -14.47 -5.29 1.05
C LEU A 179 -14.94 -6.64 0.50
N LEU A 180 -14.07 -7.38 -0.18
CA LEU A 180 -14.47 -8.56 -0.97
C LEU A 180 -13.96 -9.87 -0.38
N HIS A 181 -12.84 -9.85 0.37
CA HIS A 181 -12.17 -11.06 0.79
C HIS A 181 -12.24 -11.29 2.31
N LYS A 182 -11.99 -12.53 2.74
CA LYS A 182 -12.17 -12.94 4.15
C LYS A 182 -11.19 -12.26 5.09
N LYS A 183 -11.67 -11.91 6.29
CA LYS A 183 -11.00 -11.15 7.36
C LYS A 183 -9.64 -11.65 7.88
N HIS A 184 -9.11 -12.78 7.46
CA HIS A 184 -7.92 -13.39 8.10
C HIS A 184 -6.67 -13.41 7.23
N ARG A 185 -6.67 -12.71 6.10
CA ARG A 185 -5.51 -12.67 5.20
C ARG A 185 -4.86 -11.30 5.22
N CYS A 186 -3.54 -11.28 5.19
CA CYS A 186 -2.79 -10.10 4.85
C CYS A 186 -2.44 -10.20 3.37
N PHE A 187 -2.85 -9.22 2.61
CA PHE A 187 -2.58 -9.12 1.19
C PHE A 187 -1.44 -8.13 0.96
N ILE A 188 -0.54 -8.45 0.07
CA ILE A 188 0.53 -7.54 -0.35
C ILE A 188 0.56 -7.51 -1.86
N MET A 189 0.32 -6.33 -2.41
CA MET A 189 0.42 -6.10 -3.82
C MET A 189 1.88 -6.01 -4.25
N ASP A 190 2.31 -6.95 -5.07
CA ASP A 190 3.53 -6.84 -5.87
C ASP A 190 3.14 -6.74 -7.33
N ASN A 191 3.22 -5.54 -7.92
CA ASN A 191 2.96 -5.30 -9.34
C ASN A 191 4.11 -5.83 -10.22
N ALA A 192 4.55 -7.05 -10.00
CA ALA A 192 5.57 -7.66 -10.85
C ALA A 192 4.92 -8.26 -12.10
N ASP A 193 5.34 -7.76 -13.26
CA ASP A 193 4.96 -8.23 -14.58
C ASP A 193 4.90 -9.77 -14.70
N GLN A 194 3.99 -10.23 -15.54
CA GLN A 194 3.44 -11.56 -15.76
C GLN A 194 4.39 -12.75 -16.08
N ASP A 195 5.66 -12.72 -15.77
CA ASP A 195 6.58 -13.82 -16.08
C ASP A 195 6.74 -14.81 -14.90
N LEU A 196 5.68 -15.51 -14.52
CA LEU A 196 5.73 -16.58 -13.51
C LEU A 196 5.43 -17.96 -14.13
N ALA A 197 6.42 -18.54 -14.81
CA ALA A 197 6.28 -19.87 -15.40
C ALA A 197 6.38 -21.04 -14.40
N ASP A 198 6.86 -20.84 -13.14
CA ASP A 198 7.25 -21.96 -12.27
C ASP A 198 6.72 -21.95 -10.84
N ASN A 199 5.72 -21.13 -10.49
CA ASN A 199 5.16 -21.16 -9.13
C ASN A 199 3.68 -21.53 -9.14
N VAL A 200 3.32 -22.57 -8.42
CA VAL A 200 1.93 -22.94 -8.13
C VAL A 200 1.38 -21.87 -7.17
N ILE A 201 0.75 -20.83 -7.72
CA ILE A 201 -0.04 -19.88 -6.95
C ILE A 201 -1.35 -20.57 -6.58
N ASP A 202 -1.80 -20.42 -5.32
CA ASP A 202 -3.13 -20.88 -4.91
C ASP A 202 -4.19 -20.29 -5.86
N PRO A 203 -4.99 -21.11 -6.58
CA PRO A 203 -5.97 -20.60 -7.54
C PRO A 203 -7.02 -19.68 -6.91
N GLN A 204 -7.23 -19.77 -5.59
CA GLN A 204 -8.12 -18.87 -4.87
C GLN A 204 -7.47 -17.50 -4.69
N MET A 205 -6.20 -17.47 -4.31
CA MET A 205 -5.44 -16.23 -4.16
C MET A 205 -5.35 -15.48 -5.51
N GLN A 206 -5.08 -16.20 -6.60
CA GLN A 206 -5.04 -15.58 -7.93
C GLN A 206 -6.38 -14.93 -8.28
N ARG A 207 -7.51 -15.58 -8.00
CA ARG A 207 -8.85 -15.01 -8.22
C ARG A 207 -9.10 -13.78 -7.36
N GLU A 208 -8.73 -13.81 -6.08
CA GLU A 208 -8.86 -12.69 -5.17
C GLU A 208 -8.05 -11.47 -5.68
N GLU A 209 -6.85 -11.70 -6.20
CA GLU A 209 -6.01 -10.65 -6.81
C GLU A 209 -6.64 -10.07 -8.09
N GLU A 210 -7.16 -10.93 -8.98
CA GLU A 210 -7.85 -10.50 -10.20
C GLU A 210 -9.13 -9.71 -9.88
N GLU A 211 -9.88 -10.11 -8.85
CA GLU A 211 -11.05 -9.38 -8.36
C GLU A 211 -10.67 -8.02 -7.78
N ALA A 212 -9.60 -7.96 -6.97
CA ALA A 212 -9.11 -6.72 -6.39
C ALA A 212 -8.60 -5.75 -7.45
N ASN A 213 -7.85 -6.24 -8.44
CA ASN A 213 -7.39 -5.44 -9.57
C ASN A 213 -8.57 -4.85 -10.35
N ARG A 214 -9.54 -5.69 -10.71
CA ARG A 214 -10.74 -5.24 -11.43
C ARG A 214 -11.54 -4.22 -10.63
N PHE A 215 -11.74 -4.46 -9.34
CA PHE A 215 -12.43 -3.52 -8.47
C PHE A 215 -11.73 -2.15 -8.45
N ALA A 216 -10.41 -2.12 -8.29
CA ALA A 216 -9.63 -0.90 -8.28
C ALA A 216 -9.75 -0.13 -9.60
N GLU A 217 -9.58 -0.82 -10.70
CA GLU A 217 -9.67 -0.27 -12.05
C GLU A 217 -11.06 0.30 -12.36
N ASP A 218 -12.11 -0.45 -12.03
CA ASP A 218 -13.50 -0.06 -12.32
C ASP A 218 -13.99 1.05 -11.36
N THR A 219 -13.45 1.09 -10.13
CA THR A 219 -13.72 2.19 -9.21
C THR A 219 -13.08 3.49 -9.69
N LEU A 220 -11.83 3.44 -10.16
CA LEU A 220 -11.11 4.61 -10.66
C LEU A 220 -11.68 5.11 -11.99
N VAL A 221 -11.87 4.21 -12.95
CA VAL A 221 -12.41 4.53 -14.28
C VAL A 221 -13.49 3.52 -14.62
N PRO A 222 -14.79 3.86 -14.44
CA PRO A 222 -15.88 2.94 -14.72
C PRO A 222 -15.85 2.41 -16.16
N PRO A 223 -16.12 1.11 -16.39
CA PRO A 223 -16.03 0.48 -17.71
C PRO A 223 -16.86 1.17 -18.81
N SER A 224 -18.05 1.66 -18.45
CA SER A 224 -18.93 2.39 -19.38
C SER A 224 -18.30 3.72 -19.83
N ASP A 225 -17.64 4.41 -18.92
CA ASP A 225 -16.97 5.67 -19.20
C ASP A 225 -15.71 5.45 -20.04
N LEU A 226 -14.91 4.43 -19.68
CA LEU A 226 -13.74 4.02 -20.46
C LEU A 226 -14.14 3.65 -21.89
N HIS A 227 -15.16 2.81 -22.05
CA HIS A 227 -15.68 2.42 -23.38
C HIS A 227 -16.11 3.65 -24.20
N THR A 228 -16.84 4.57 -23.58
CA THR A 228 -17.25 5.83 -24.22
C THR A 228 -16.05 6.66 -24.68
N PHE A 229 -15.00 6.72 -23.86
CA PHE A 229 -13.78 7.44 -24.21
C PHE A 229 -13.04 6.81 -25.38
N ILE A 230 -12.87 5.48 -25.36
CA ILE A 230 -12.19 4.73 -26.42
C ILE A 230 -12.88 4.92 -27.79
N GLN A 231 -14.20 4.91 -27.79
CA GLN A 231 -14.98 5.06 -29.05
C GLN A 231 -14.90 6.48 -29.65
N LYS A 232 -14.72 7.50 -28.83
CA LYS A 232 -14.90 8.91 -29.27
C LYS A 232 -13.60 9.69 -29.45
N SER A 233 -12.47 9.18 -29.00
CA SER A 233 -11.30 10.02 -28.75
C SER A 233 -10.08 9.69 -29.60
N SER A 234 -9.38 10.75 -29.95
CA SER A 234 -8.00 10.72 -30.43
C SER A 234 -7.10 10.68 -29.20
N PHE A 235 -6.87 9.82 -28.42
CA PHE A 235 -6.02 9.71 -27.21
C PHE A 235 -4.95 10.82 -27.03
N SER A 236 -5.28 12.06 -27.42
CA SER A 236 -4.42 13.25 -27.23
C SER A 236 -4.37 13.63 -25.75
N LEU A 237 -3.29 14.28 -25.32
CA LEU A 237 -3.15 14.73 -23.94
C LEU A 237 -4.32 15.65 -23.53
N GLU A 238 -4.82 16.45 -24.46
CA GLU A 238 -5.94 17.35 -24.23
C GLU A 238 -7.25 16.58 -24.02
N SER A 239 -7.54 15.58 -24.87
CA SER A 239 -8.75 14.75 -24.71
C SER A 239 -8.71 13.92 -23.41
N ILE A 240 -7.53 13.47 -22.98
CA ILE A 240 -7.35 12.78 -21.70
C ILE A 240 -7.66 13.72 -20.54
N LYS A 241 -7.13 14.94 -20.54
CA LYS A 241 -7.39 15.94 -19.49
C LYS A 241 -8.88 16.25 -19.38
N GLN A 242 -9.52 16.60 -20.49
CA GLN A 242 -10.95 16.96 -20.52
C GLN A 242 -11.84 15.81 -20.04
N PHE A 243 -11.51 14.58 -20.42
CA PHE A 243 -12.29 13.43 -19.98
C PHE A 243 -12.07 13.11 -18.51
N SER A 244 -10.84 13.22 -18.01
CA SER A 244 -10.52 13.04 -16.60
C SER A 244 -11.21 14.07 -15.71
N GLU A 245 -11.25 15.35 -16.16
CA GLU A 245 -11.97 16.41 -15.48
C GLU A 245 -13.48 16.10 -15.39
N LYS A 246 -14.08 15.65 -16.50
CA LYS A 246 -15.47 15.21 -16.51
C LYS A 246 -15.77 14.07 -15.55
N LEU A 247 -14.82 13.15 -15.38
CA LEU A 247 -14.93 12.02 -14.45
C LEU A 247 -14.64 12.41 -12.98
N GLY A 248 -14.06 13.60 -12.74
CA GLY A 248 -13.60 14.02 -11.42
C GLY A 248 -12.40 13.22 -10.92
N ILE A 249 -11.46 12.87 -11.81
CA ILE A 249 -10.24 12.12 -11.48
C ILE A 249 -8.99 12.83 -11.99
N GLY A 250 -7.84 12.55 -11.38
CA GLY A 250 -6.55 13.01 -11.88
C GLY A 250 -6.24 12.43 -13.28
N PRO A 251 -5.71 13.23 -14.22
CA PRO A 251 -5.46 12.75 -15.59
C PRO A 251 -4.43 11.62 -15.65
N GLY A 252 -3.51 11.54 -14.70
CA GLY A 252 -2.57 10.42 -14.57
C GLY A 252 -3.27 9.08 -14.37
N ILE A 253 -4.42 9.07 -13.67
CA ILE A 253 -5.22 7.87 -13.44
C ILE A 253 -5.73 7.29 -14.77
N LEU A 254 -6.30 8.14 -15.64
CA LEU A 254 -6.77 7.71 -16.95
C LEU A 254 -5.60 7.23 -17.83
N VAL A 255 -4.45 7.92 -17.82
CA VAL A 255 -3.24 7.47 -18.52
C VAL A 255 -2.83 6.07 -18.06
N GLY A 256 -2.76 5.84 -16.75
CA GLY A 256 -2.42 4.53 -16.19
C GLY A 256 -3.39 3.44 -16.62
N ARG A 257 -4.71 3.74 -16.65
CA ARG A 257 -5.73 2.79 -17.15
C ARG A 257 -5.53 2.47 -18.64
N LEU A 258 -5.34 3.48 -19.49
CA LEU A 258 -5.13 3.28 -20.93
C LEU A 258 -3.83 2.53 -21.25
N GLN A 259 -2.81 2.70 -20.44
CA GLN A 259 -1.56 1.94 -20.57
C GLN A 259 -1.75 0.46 -20.20
N ARG A 260 -2.50 0.15 -19.15
CA ARG A 260 -2.81 -1.24 -18.77
C ARG A 260 -3.70 -1.95 -19.79
N GLU A 261 -4.60 -1.22 -20.43
CA GLU A 261 -5.44 -1.73 -21.53
C GLU A 261 -4.66 -1.80 -22.88
N GLU A 262 -3.36 -1.51 -22.87
CA GLU A 262 -2.50 -1.49 -24.07
C GLU A 262 -2.95 -0.50 -25.17
N ILE A 263 -3.83 0.46 -24.82
CA ILE A 263 -4.32 1.51 -25.72
C ILE A 263 -3.26 2.60 -25.91
N LEU A 264 -2.51 2.88 -24.84
CA LEU A 264 -1.34 3.76 -24.86
C LEU A 264 -0.08 2.96 -24.54
N GLY A 265 1.00 3.28 -25.24
CA GLY A 265 2.31 2.76 -24.86
C GLY A 265 2.76 3.31 -23.51
N TYR A 266 3.52 2.53 -22.73
CA TYR A 266 4.00 2.92 -21.39
C TYR A 266 4.90 4.16 -21.37
N ASN A 267 5.41 4.59 -22.50
CA ASN A 267 6.18 5.82 -22.69
C ASN A 267 5.30 7.04 -23.05
N GLN A 268 3.99 6.87 -23.23
CA GLN A 268 3.06 7.91 -23.65
C GLN A 268 2.25 8.45 -22.47
N GLY A 269 1.98 9.76 -22.47
CA GLY A 269 1.10 10.39 -21.48
C GLY A 269 1.70 10.59 -20.08
N ASN A 270 2.91 10.12 -19.81
CA ASN A 270 3.52 10.16 -18.47
C ASN A 270 3.69 11.57 -17.89
N GLY A 271 3.70 12.62 -18.73
CA GLY A 271 3.70 14.01 -18.27
C GLY A 271 2.40 14.46 -17.57
N LEU A 272 1.34 13.65 -17.65
CA LEU A 272 0.08 13.89 -16.94
C LEU A 272 0.01 13.21 -15.56
N LYS A 273 0.94 12.28 -15.27
CA LYS A 273 1.04 11.62 -13.98
C LYS A 273 1.75 12.53 -12.98
N ARG A 274 1.14 12.73 -11.82
CA ARG A 274 1.80 13.43 -10.71
C ARG A 274 2.81 12.48 -10.05
N LYS A 275 3.92 13.07 -9.58
CA LYS A 275 4.95 12.33 -8.84
C LYS A 275 4.88 12.70 -7.37
N PHE A 276 4.96 11.70 -6.53
CA PHE A 276 5.06 11.84 -5.07
C PHE A 276 6.49 11.52 -4.60
N ASN A 277 6.93 12.19 -3.55
CA ASN A 277 8.19 11.94 -2.90
C ASN A 277 7.98 12.00 -1.39
N TRP A 278 8.73 11.19 -0.65
CA TRP A 278 8.78 11.31 0.79
C TRP A 278 9.47 12.60 1.19
N THR A 279 8.84 13.35 2.09
CA THR A 279 9.49 14.44 2.84
C THR A 279 9.90 13.85 4.19
N ILE A 280 11.20 13.67 4.39
CA ILE A 280 11.72 13.22 5.67
C ILE A 280 11.93 14.50 6.49
N GLY A 281 11.05 14.75 7.46
CA GLY A 281 11.15 15.89 8.38
C GLY A 281 12.24 15.67 9.45
N GLU A 282 12.68 16.77 10.07
CA GLU A 282 13.63 16.73 11.21
C GLU A 282 13.05 16.11 12.49
N LYS A 283 11.78 15.69 12.49
CA LYS A 283 11.09 14.95 13.58
C LYS A 283 10.16 13.89 13.00
N ASP A 284 10.69 12.69 12.90
CA ASP A 284 10.06 11.40 13.14
C ASP A 284 8.81 10.96 12.34
N SER A 285 8.45 11.58 11.23
CA SER A 285 7.47 10.98 10.32
C SER A 285 7.79 11.31 8.87
N ALA A 286 7.82 10.30 8.00
CA ALA A 286 7.84 10.52 6.57
C ALA A 286 6.45 11.02 6.15
N ALA A 287 6.36 12.25 5.65
CA ALA A 287 5.15 12.83 5.09
C ALA A 287 5.18 12.73 3.56
N LEU A 288 4.03 12.56 2.94
CA LEU A 288 3.84 12.50 1.50
C LEU A 288 3.95 13.88 0.88
#